data_27287d0b0eccd6810f32ace3d7c4b6b6
#
_entry.id   27287d0b0eccd6810f32ace3d7c4b6b6
#
_cell.length_a   1.000
_cell.length_b   1.000
_cell.length_c   1.000
_cell.angle_alpha   90.00
_cell.angle_beta   90.00
_cell.angle_gamma   90.00
#
_symmetry.space_group_name_H-M   'P 1'
#
loop_
_entity.id
_entity.type
_entity.pdbx_description
1 polymer ?
#
loop_
_entity_poly.entity_id
_entity_poly.type
_entity_poly.pdbx_seq_one_letter_code
_entity_poly.pdbx_strand_id
1 'polypeptide(L)'
;MEYSKDYFEGLPSDLRYWFCKYKSAVGDPYKTPLPLEEVLKKGGTGVCVLTGEYSNGLLLLDEDGYKSDITFQHHFGVSIAKLPPTVSCSSGRPNRKESLYRVPREWWDKVDFQELKLKGCGQIELRWGKHYSLIQGLHPRDKKDVIDEEGNLDEVESKKKLPRGTGDGTGEYKWIKGRSPKDIEIAEAPLWLLQKWAKMEKKPEDGSTDGATDEA
;
A
#
# COMPACT_ATOMS: atom_id res chain seq x y z
N MET A 1 1.56 -1.84 21.69
CA MET A 1 2.83 -2.09 20.95
C MET A 1 3.55 -0.77 20.94
N GLU A 2 4.79 -0.72 21.40
CA GLU A 2 5.58 0.49 21.37
C GLU A 2 6.24 0.58 19.99
N TYR A 3 5.94 1.63 19.24
CA TYR A 3 6.52 1.82 17.91
C TYR A 3 7.94 2.35 18.06
N SER A 4 8.90 1.65 17.50
CA SER A 4 10.28 2.12 17.46
C SER A 4 10.42 3.28 16.47
N LYS A 5 10.87 4.45 16.94
CA LYS A 5 11.20 5.59 16.08
C LYS A 5 12.26 5.20 15.02
N ASP A 6 13.15 4.29 15.38
CA ASP A 6 14.23 3.80 14.51
C ASP A 6 13.73 3.09 13.26
N TYR A 7 12.50 2.55 13.31
CA TYR A 7 11.86 1.94 12.14
C TYR A 7 11.65 2.93 11.00
N PHE A 8 11.39 4.20 11.33
CA PHE A 8 11.08 5.26 10.38
C PHE A 8 12.29 6.13 10.02
N GLU A 9 13.45 5.86 10.61
CA GLU A 9 14.65 6.63 10.35
C GLU A 9 15.03 6.56 8.86
N GLY A 10 15.32 7.70 8.26
CA GLY A 10 15.60 7.84 6.83
C GLY A 10 14.37 8.21 5.98
N LEU A 11 13.14 8.09 6.52
CA LEU A 11 11.98 8.59 5.79
C LEU A 11 11.97 10.13 5.74
N PRO A 12 11.58 10.74 4.61
CA PRO A 12 11.46 12.18 4.47
C PRO A 12 10.51 12.81 5.49
N SER A 13 10.86 13.99 6.01
CA SER A 13 10.08 14.71 7.03
C SER A 13 8.77 15.31 6.51
N ASP A 14 8.61 15.38 5.19
CA ASP A 14 7.42 15.88 4.52
C ASP A 14 6.29 14.85 4.39
N LEU A 15 6.54 13.60 4.77
CA LEU A 15 5.49 12.58 4.85
C LEU A 15 4.52 12.88 5.99
N ARG A 16 3.28 12.50 5.80
CA ARG A 16 2.21 12.60 6.80
C ARG A 16 1.69 11.23 7.13
N TYR A 17 1.31 11.07 8.37
CA TYR A 17 0.99 9.78 8.94
C TYR A 17 -0.32 9.83 9.69
N TRP A 18 -0.84 8.64 9.98
CA TRP A 18 -1.98 8.48 10.88
C TRP A 18 -1.84 7.19 11.68
N PHE A 19 -2.47 7.17 12.84
CA PHE A 19 -2.54 5.96 13.65
C PHE A 19 -3.75 5.11 13.25
N CYS A 20 -3.54 3.81 13.22
CA CYS A 20 -4.55 2.87 12.80
C CYS A 20 -4.86 1.88 13.93
N LYS A 21 -6.13 1.47 14.00
CA LYS A 21 -6.50 0.26 14.71
C LYS A 21 -6.57 -0.86 13.67
N TYR A 22 -5.55 -1.69 13.67
CA TYR A 22 -5.27 -2.62 12.57
C TYR A 22 -5.02 -1.87 11.25
N LYS A 23 -5.83 -2.04 10.22
CA LYS A 23 -5.73 -1.30 8.95
C LYS A 23 -6.65 -0.08 8.89
N SER A 24 -7.57 0.07 9.82
CA SER A 24 -8.54 1.15 9.78
C SER A 24 -8.00 2.40 10.46
N ALA A 25 -8.02 3.54 9.76
CA ALA A 25 -7.71 4.83 10.36
C ALA A 25 -8.73 5.15 11.47
N VAL A 26 -8.24 5.72 12.56
CA VAL A 26 -9.11 6.14 13.67
C VAL A 26 -9.52 7.58 13.47
N GLY A 27 -10.76 7.83 13.05
CA GLY A 27 -11.26 9.15 12.67
C GLY A 27 -10.88 9.52 11.24
N ASP A 28 -10.84 10.82 10.94
CA ASP A 28 -10.52 11.34 9.60
C ASP A 28 -9.05 11.76 9.48
N PRO A 29 -8.20 10.96 8.82
CA PRO A 29 -6.78 11.26 8.67
C PRO A 29 -6.51 12.47 7.76
N TYR A 30 -7.44 12.82 6.89
CA TYR A 30 -7.24 13.86 5.87
C TYR A 30 -7.59 15.25 6.38
N LYS A 31 -8.38 15.34 7.45
CA LYS A 31 -8.73 16.63 8.06
C LYS A 31 -7.56 17.30 8.75
N THR A 32 -6.71 16.52 9.40
CA THR A 32 -5.53 17.03 10.12
C THR A 32 -4.39 16.03 10.03
N PRO A 33 -3.73 15.90 8.86
CA PRO A 33 -2.59 14.99 8.68
C PRO A 33 -1.49 15.28 9.69
N LEU A 34 -0.92 14.25 10.31
CA LEU A 34 0.01 14.40 11.42
C LEU A 34 1.46 14.09 10.99
N PRO A 35 2.46 14.77 11.57
CA PRO A 35 3.83 14.33 11.49
C PRO A 35 4.02 13.04 12.30
N LEU A 36 5.05 12.27 11.97
CA LEU A 36 5.31 10.97 12.60
C LEU A 36 5.34 11.03 14.14
N GLU A 37 6.03 12.03 14.71
CA GLU A 37 6.21 12.16 16.15
C GLU A 37 4.89 12.28 16.93
N GLU A 38 3.90 12.93 16.35
CA GLU A 38 2.56 13.03 16.95
C GLU A 38 1.79 11.70 16.86
N VAL A 39 1.92 10.98 15.75
CA VAL A 39 1.31 9.67 15.60
C VAL A 39 1.87 8.66 16.59
N LEU A 40 3.18 8.64 16.78
CA LEU A 40 3.83 7.75 17.74
C LEU A 40 3.37 8.00 19.19
N LYS A 41 3.05 9.25 19.55
CA LYS A 41 2.51 9.61 20.88
C LYS A 41 1.07 9.12 21.09
N LYS A 42 0.27 9.02 20.02
CA LYS A 42 -1.15 8.63 20.12
C LYS A 42 -1.34 7.14 20.34
N GLY A 43 -0.36 6.32 19.99
CA GLY A 43 -0.47 4.88 20.06
C GLY A 43 -1.40 4.31 18.98
N GLY A 44 -1.67 3.01 19.08
CA GLY A 44 -2.49 2.27 18.11
C GLY A 44 -1.94 0.88 17.88
N THR A 45 -2.45 0.17 16.87
CA THR A 45 -1.91 -1.12 16.45
C THR A 45 -1.12 -1.03 15.14
N GLY A 46 -1.06 0.16 14.54
CA GLY A 46 -0.32 0.41 13.33
C GLY A 46 -0.15 1.88 12.98
N VAL A 47 0.84 2.17 12.17
CA VAL A 47 1.11 3.49 11.59
C VAL A 47 0.88 3.40 10.08
N CYS A 48 -0.01 4.25 9.60
CA CYS A 48 -0.29 4.41 8.18
C CYS A 48 0.43 5.66 7.65
N VAL A 49 0.92 5.61 6.42
CA VAL A 49 1.36 6.77 5.66
C VAL A 49 0.25 7.23 4.72
N LEU A 50 0.03 8.53 4.64
CA LEU A 50 -0.94 9.13 3.70
C LEU A 50 -0.29 9.30 2.33
N THR A 51 -1.10 9.24 1.27
CA THR A 51 -0.61 9.34 -0.12
C THR A 51 -0.98 10.69 -0.76
N GLY A 52 -0.52 10.89 -2.00
CA GLY A 52 -0.82 12.07 -2.78
C GLY A 52 -0.20 13.35 -2.21
N GLU A 53 -0.94 14.44 -2.33
CA GLU A 53 -0.52 15.77 -1.88
C GLU A 53 -0.28 15.86 -0.35
N TYR A 54 -0.96 15.02 0.43
CA TYR A 54 -0.78 14.97 1.89
C TYR A 54 0.64 14.64 2.31
N SER A 55 1.33 13.83 1.52
CA SER A 55 2.73 13.42 1.73
C SER A 55 3.63 13.87 0.58
N ASN A 56 3.42 15.09 0.09
CA ASN A 56 4.24 15.73 -0.94
C ASN A 56 4.46 14.82 -2.17
N GLY A 57 3.36 14.31 -2.74
CA GLY A 57 3.39 13.50 -3.95
C GLY A 57 3.76 12.03 -3.72
N LEU A 58 3.49 11.47 -2.55
CA LEU A 58 3.72 10.06 -2.31
C LEU A 58 2.71 9.19 -3.06
N LEU A 59 3.19 8.36 -3.97
CA LEU A 59 2.48 7.21 -4.52
C LEU A 59 2.85 5.98 -3.70
N LEU A 60 1.85 5.19 -3.34
CA LEU A 60 2.07 3.86 -2.83
C LEU A 60 1.53 2.83 -3.83
N LEU A 61 2.44 2.03 -4.37
CA LEU A 61 2.11 0.93 -5.26
C LEU A 61 1.99 -0.36 -4.43
N ASP A 62 0.79 -0.91 -4.37
CA ASP A 62 0.46 -2.12 -3.61
C ASP A 62 0.32 -3.32 -4.56
N GLU A 63 1.18 -4.31 -4.39
CA GLU A 63 1.13 -5.60 -5.04
C GLU A 63 0.38 -6.57 -4.11
N ASP A 64 -0.85 -6.93 -4.42
CA ASP A 64 -1.68 -7.77 -3.53
C ASP A 64 -2.10 -9.07 -4.24
N GLY A 65 -1.30 -10.09 -4.05
CA GLY A 65 -1.64 -11.46 -4.40
C GLY A 65 -0.84 -12.10 -5.54
N TYR A 66 -1.13 -13.38 -5.74
CA TYR A 66 -0.45 -14.25 -6.71
C TYR A 66 -0.52 -13.67 -8.13
N LYS A 67 0.60 -13.65 -8.85
CA LYS A 67 0.70 -13.11 -10.23
C LYS A 67 0.29 -11.63 -10.38
N SER A 68 0.38 -10.80 -9.34
CA SER A 68 0.11 -9.35 -9.46
C SER A 68 1.02 -8.64 -10.48
N ASP A 69 2.24 -9.16 -10.69
CA ASP A 69 3.15 -8.69 -11.75
C ASP A 69 2.57 -8.88 -13.17
N ILE A 70 1.80 -9.94 -13.41
CA ILE A 70 1.09 -10.16 -14.70
C ILE A 70 -0.03 -9.13 -14.85
N THR A 71 -0.76 -8.81 -13.79
CA THR A 71 -1.73 -7.72 -13.80
C THR A 71 -1.06 -6.39 -14.13
N PHE A 72 0.07 -6.09 -13.50
CA PHE A 72 0.82 -4.89 -13.82
C PHE A 72 1.26 -4.87 -15.29
N GLN A 73 1.84 -5.95 -15.79
CA GLN A 73 2.28 -6.07 -17.19
C GLN A 73 1.11 -5.92 -18.17
N HIS A 74 -0.06 -6.46 -17.87
CA HIS A 74 -1.25 -6.32 -18.70
C HIS A 74 -1.64 -4.85 -18.89
N HIS A 75 -1.65 -4.06 -17.82
CA HIS A 75 -2.07 -2.66 -17.85
C HIS A 75 -0.98 -1.71 -18.35
N PHE A 76 0.28 -1.96 -18.00
CA PHE A 76 1.39 -1.07 -18.34
C PHE A 76 2.25 -1.55 -19.52
N GLY A 77 2.06 -2.78 -20.02
CA GLY A 77 2.81 -3.33 -21.14
C GLY A 77 4.30 -3.61 -20.84
N VAL A 78 4.69 -3.51 -19.56
CA VAL A 78 6.06 -3.78 -19.10
C VAL A 78 6.00 -4.49 -17.74
N SER A 79 7.00 -5.31 -17.44
CA SER A 79 7.09 -5.97 -16.13
C SER A 79 7.28 -4.94 -15.01
N ILE A 80 6.68 -5.21 -13.84
CA ILE A 80 6.87 -4.41 -12.62
C ILE A 80 8.34 -4.35 -12.18
N ALA A 81 9.15 -5.34 -12.56
CA ALA A 81 10.60 -5.36 -12.30
C ALA A 81 11.37 -4.25 -13.04
N LYS A 82 10.74 -3.53 -13.98
CA LYS A 82 11.31 -2.35 -14.64
C LYS A 82 11.17 -1.07 -13.82
N LEU A 83 10.41 -1.11 -12.73
CA LEU A 83 10.36 0.02 -11.80
C LEU A 83 11.70 0.19 -11.08
N PRO A 84 12.13 1.44 -10.84
CA PRO A 84 13.34 1.68 -10.06
C PRO A 84 13.21 1.10 -8.66
N PRO A 85 14.30 0.61 -8.08
CA PRO A 85 14.31 0.19 -6.69
C PRO A 85 13.95 1.36 -5.76
N THR A 86 13.11 1.10 -4.77
CA THR A 86 12.62 2.11 -3.85
C THR A 86 12.34 1.53 -2.46
N VAL A 87 12.11 2.39 -1.48
CA VAL A 87 11.65 1.99 -0.15
C VAL A 87 10.41 1.10 -0.27
N SER A 88 10.46 -0.07 0.34
CA SER A 88 9.36 -1.04 0.23
C SER A 88 9.19 -1.84 1.51
N CYS A 89 7.94 -2.15 1.84
CA CYS A 89 7.58 -2.98 2.97
C CYS A 89 6.66 -4.15 2.56
N SER A 90 6.52 -5.11 3.44
CA SER A 90 5.61 -6.23 3.29
C SER A 90 5.09 -6.66 4.65
N SER A 91 3.87 -7.18 4.67
CA SER A 91 3.31 -7.85 5.85
C SER A 91 3.84 -9.27 6.08
N GLY A 92 4.87 -9.69 5.35
CA GLY A 92 5.42 -11.05 5.40
C GLY A 92 4.58 -12.10 4.69
N ARG A 93 3.39 -11.76 4.23
CA ARG A 93 2.55 -12.66 3.44
C ARG A 93 3.11 -12.80 2.02
N PRO A 94 3.08 -14.01 1.43
CA PRO A 94 3.55 -14.22 0.06
C PRO A 94 2.86 -13.29 -0.94
N ASN A 95 3.59 -12.88 -1.96
CA ASN A 95 3.09 -12.08 -3.10
C ASN A 95 2.44 -10.74 -2.71
N ARG A 96 2.88 -10.14 -1.58
CA ARG A 96 2.39 -8.84 -1.12
C ARG A 96 3.54 -7.91 -0.79
N LYS A 97 3.51 -6.76 -1.44
CA LYS A 97 4.55 -5.75 -1.30
C LYS A 97 3.95 -4.38 -1.54
N GLU A 98 4.33 -3.43 -0.72
CA GLU A 98 4.04 -2.02 -0.87
C GLU A 98 5.33 -1.27 -1.18
N SER A 99 5.34 -0.51 -2.26
CA SER A 99 6.50 0.26 -2.73
C SER A 99 6.16 1.73 -2.79
N LEU A 100 7.03 2.56 -2.23
CA LEU A 100 6.85 4.00 -2.12
C LEU A 100 7.57 4.71 -3.27
N TYR A 101 6.87 5.60 -3.98
CA TYR A 101 7.44 6.41 -5.06
C TYR A 101 7.07 7.88 -4.88
N ARG A 102 7.86 8.78 -5.45
CA ARG A 102 7.51 10.19 -5.60
C ARG A 102 6.91 10.45 -6.97
N VAL A 103 5.80 11.14 -7.00
CA VAL A 103 5.18 11.67 -8.22
C VAL A 103 5.56 13.15 -8.34
N PRO A 104 6.20 13.58 -9.43
CA PRO A 104 6.50 15.00 -9.65
C PRO A 104 5.25 15.87 -9.67
N ARG A 105 5.38 17.11 -9.21
CA ARG A 105 4.25 18.02 -8.99
C ARG A 105 3.37 18.24 -10.22
N GLU A 106 3.96 18.30 -11.39
CA GLU A 106 3.27 18.49 -12.67
C GLU A 106 2.35 17.32 -13.09
N TRP A 107 2.35 16.23 -12.33
CA TRP A 107 1.49 15.06 -12.56
C TRP A 107 0.35 14.92 -11.56
N TRP A 108 0.33 15.69 -10.48
CA TRP A 108 -0.59 15.47 -9.37
C TRP A 108 -2.07 15.59 -9.73
N ASP A 109 -2.42 16.50 -10.62
CA ASP A 109 -3.78 16.72 -11.13
C ASP A 109 -4.16 15.78 -12.29
N LYS A 110 -3.16 15.06 -12.83
CA LYS A 110 -3.33 14.16 -13.99
C LYS A 110 -3.55 12.71 -13.60
N VAL A 111 -3.17 12.33 -12.37
CA VAL A 111 -3.23 10.95 -11.88
C VAL A 111 -4.27 10.82 -10.77
N ASP A 112 -4.80 9.61 -10.59
CA ASP A 112 -5.80 9.32 -9.58
C ASP A 112 -5.64 7.89 -9.07
N PHE A 113 -6.31 7.53 -7.97
CA PHE A 113 -6.34 6.16 -7.48
C PHE A 113 -6.75 5.17 -8.56
N GLN A 114 -6.01 4.07 -8.67
CA GLN A 114 -6.35 2.97 -9.56
C GLN A 114 -6.26 1.63 -8.82
N GLU A 115 -7.28 0.82 -8.98
CA GLU A 115 -7.29 -0.59 -8.61
C GLU A 115 -7.35 -1.41 -9.89
N LEU A 116 -6.24 -2.08 -10.22
CA LEU A 116 -6.06 -2.80 -11.46
C LEU A 116 -6.21 -4.29 -11.20
N LYS A 117 -7.07 -4.94 -11.98
CA LYS A 117 -7.41 -6.36 -11.85
C LYS A 117 -7.25 -7.10 -13.17
N LEU A 118 -6.85 -8.35 -13.08
CA LEU A 118 -6.85 -9.30 -14.17
C LEU A 118 -7.35 -10.64 -13.63
N LYS A 119 -8.30 -11.26 -14.33
CA LYS A 119 -8.90 -12.54 -13.90
C LYS A 119 -7.81 -13.59 -13.65
N GLY A 120 -7.90 -14.28 -12.53
CA GLY A 120 -6.95 -15.33 -12.15
C GLY A 120 -5.60 -14.83 -11.63
N CYS A 121 -5.45 -13.52 -11.45
CA CYS A 121 -4.23 -12.89 -10.94
C CYS A 121 -4.53 -12.00 -9.72
N GLY A 122 -3.51 -11.72 -8.93
CA GLY A 122 -3.57 -10.72 -7.89
C GLY A 122 -3.75 -9.32 -8.47
N GLN A 123 -4.12 -8.38 -7.62
CA GLN A 123 -4.37 -6.99 -8.02
C GLN A 123 -3.16 -6.09 -7.80
N ILE A 124 -3.19 -4.94 -8.47
CA ILE A 124 -2.28 -3.82 -8.26
C ILE A 124 -3.11 -2.59 -7.87
N GLU A 125 -2.72 -1.89 -6.82
CA GLU A 125 -3.30 -0.60 -6.48
C GLU A 125 -2.24 0.50 -6.61
N LEU A 126 -2.61 1.58 -7.32
CA LEU A 126 -1.89 2.84 -7.32
C LEU A 126 -2.61 3.76 -6.33
N ARG A 127 -2.18 3.76 -5.07
CA ARG A 127 -2.81 4.55 -4.02
C ARG A 127 -2.35 5.99 -4.09
N TRP A 128 -3.30 6.88 -4.39
CA TRP A 128 -3.10 8.30 -4.59
C TRP A 128 -4.23 9.12 -3.96
N GLY A 129 -3.97 10.38 -3.62
CA GLY A 129 -4.97 11.27 -3.06
C GLY A 129 -5.42 10.86 -1.66
N LYS A 130 -6.72 10.76 -1.44
CA LYS A 130 -7.30 10.37 -0.14
C LYS A 130 -7.18 8.86 0.13
N HIS A 131 -5.95 8.36 0.08
CA HIS A 131 -5.62 6.98 0.43
C HIS A 131 -4.50 6.95 1.46
N TYR A 132 -4.40 5.84 2.16
CA TYR A 132 -3.33 5.56 3.11
C TYR A 132 -2.97 4.08 3.08
N SER A 133 -1.80 3.74 3.57
CA SER A 133 -1.41 2.35 3.76
C SER A 133 -0.67 2.12 5.06
N LEU A 134 -0.88 0.95 5.64
CA LEU A 134 -0.20 0.51 6.84
C LEU A 134 1.24 0.15 6.48
N ILE A 135 2.19 0.89 7.04
CA ILE A 135 3.63 0.63 6.83
C ILE A 135 4.31 0.04 8.06
N GLN A 136 3.68 0.12 9.23
CA GLN A 136 4.11 -0.56 10.46
C GLN A 136 2.88 -0.99 11.25
N GLY A 137 2.94 -2.18 11.85
CA GLY A 137 1.88 -2.74 12.66
C GLY A 137 1.42 -4.10 12.16
N LEU A 138 0.30 -4.59 12.69
CA LEU A 138 -0.22 -5.91 12.39
C LEU A 138 -1.35 -5.85 11.35
N HIS A 139 -1.26 -6.68 10.34
CA HIS A 139 -2.40 -6.93 9.47
C HIS A 139 -3.52 -7.61 10.28
N PRO A 140 -4.78 -7.17 10.16
CA PRO A 140 -5.85 -7.68 11.01
C PRO A 140 -6.17 -9.16 10.81
N ARG A 141 -5.93 -9.67 9.62
CA ARG A 141 -6.26 -11.06 9.24
C ARG A 141 -5.26 -11.60 8.25
N ASP A 142 -4.99 -12.88 8.35
CA ASP A 142 -4.20 -13.58 7.35
C ASP A 142 -5.04 -13.77 6.08
N LYS A 143 -4.48 -13.42 4.94
CA LYS A 143 -5.02 -13.75 3.62
C LYS A 143 -4.10 -14.81 3.02
N LYS A 144 -4.67 -15.85 2.46
CA LYS A 144 -3.95 -16.91 1.73
C LYS A 144 -4.38 -16.89 0.28
N ASP A 145 -3.42 -16.89 -0.62
CA ASP A 145 -3.72 -17.12 -2.02
C ASP A 145 -4.07 -18.60 -2.22
N VAL A 146 -5.27 -18.86 -2.70
CA VAL A 146 -5.70 -20.20 -3.11
C VAL A 146 -5.58 -20.28 -4.63
N ILE A 147 -4.90 -21.31 -5.12
CA ILE A 147 -4.65 -21.51 -6.54
C ILE A 147 -5.52 -22.67 -7.00
N ASP A 148 -6.28 -22.47 -8.07
CA ASP A 148 -7.11 -23.51 -8.67
C ASP A 148 -6.29 -24.56 -9.45
N GLU A 149 -6.96 -25.58 -9.97
CA GLU A 149 -6.30 -26.67 -10.71
C GLU A 149 -5.68 -26.19 -12.03
N GLU A 150 -6.17 -25.09 -12.60
CA GLU A 150 -5.63 -24.46 -13.81
C GLU A 150 -4.44 -23.52 -13.50
N GLY A 151 -4.07 -23.34 -12.23
CA GLY A 151 -2.96 -22.49 -11.81
C GLY A 151 -3.30 -21.00 -11.76
N ASN A 152 -4.57 -20.63 -11.63
CA ASN A 152 -5.05 -19.27 -11.45
C ASN A 152 -5.38 -18.98 -9.98
N LEU A 153 -5.43 -17.69 -9.65
CA LEU A 153 -5.90 -17.27 -8.33
C LEU A 153 -7.42 -17.50 -8.23
N ASP A 154 -7.82 -18.35 -7.28
CA ASP A 154 -9.22 -18.46 -6.87
C ASP A 154 -9.55 -17.28 -5.94
N GLU A 155 -10.19 -16.25 -6.51
CA GLU A 155 -10.51 -15.04 -5.77
C GLU A 155 -11.53 -15.28 -4.65
N VAL A 156 -12.45 -16.23 -4.82
CA VAL A 156 -13.51 -16.52 -3.84
C VAL A 156 -12.91 -17.20 -2.61
N GLU A 157 -12.13 -18.25 -2.81
CA GLU A 157 -11.47 -18.95 -1.71
C GLU A 157 -10.39 -18.10 -1.05
N SER A 158 -9.65 -17.33 -1.83
CA SER A 158 -8.61 -16.42 -1.30
C SER A 158 -9.19 -15.27 -0.47
N LYS A 159 -10.45 -14.86 -0.72
CA LYS A 159 -11.13 -13.83 0.08
C LYS A 159 -11.71 -14.35 1.38
N LYS A 160 -11.77 -15.66 1.59
CA LYS A 160 -12.19 -16.23 2.87
C LYS A 160 -11.22 -15.77 3.96
N LYS A 161 -11.74 -15.00 4.90
CA LYS A 161 -10.94 -14.43 5.98
C LYS A 161 -10.57 -15.54 6.97
N LEU A 162 -9.27 -15.77 7.15
CA LEU A 162 -8.79 -16.63 8.22
C LEU A 162 -8.91 -15.91 9.58
N PRO A 163 -9.12 -16.62 10.69
CA PRO A 163 -9.02 -16.04 12.02
C PRO A 163 -7.65 -15.38 12.25
N ARG A 164 -7.61 -14.37 13.12
CA ARG A 164 -6.35 -13.70 13.48
C ARG A 164 -5.36 -14.70 14.08
N GLY A 165 -4.10 -14.61 13.66
CA GLY A 165 -3.03 -15.43 14.23
C GLY A 165 -3.04 -16.89 13.81
N THR A 166 -3.81 -17.27 12.78
CA THR A 166 -3.86 -18.65 12.26
C THR A 166 -2.98 -18.87 11.03
N GLY A 167 -2.38 -17.82 10.49
CA GLY A 167 -1.49 -17.92 9.33
C GLY A 167 -0.04 -18.18 9.73
N ASP A 168 0.72 -18.68 8.79
CA ASP A 168 2.18 -18.83 8.84
C ASP A 168 2.92 -17.50 8.68
N GLY A 169 2.23 -16.47 8.20
CA GLY A 169 2.70 -15.11 8.12
C GLY A 169 2.36 -14.33 9.38
N THR A 170 3.30 -13.59 9.90
CA THR A 170 3.10 -12.77 11.11
C THR A 170 2.09 -11.66 10.90
N GLY A 171 1.73 -11.34 9.66
CA GLY A 171 0.94 -10.17 9.31
C GLY A 171 1.58 -8.83 9.75
N GLU A 172 2.79 -8.86 10.28
CA GLU A 172 3.53 -7.70 10.73
C GLU A 172 4.23 -7.03 9.55
N TYR A 173 3.94 -5.76 9.35
CA TYR A 173 4.60 -4.97 8.31
C TYR A 173 6.04 -4.70 8.69
N LYS A 174 6.97 -5.05 7.79
CA LYS A 174 8.40 -4.84 7.92
C LYS A 174 8.98 -4.34 6.61
N TRP A 175 10.06 -3.54 6.71
CA TRP A 175 10.83 -3.18 5.52
C TRP A 175 11.44 -4.43 4.88
N ILE A 176 11.39 -4.48 3.56
CA ILE A 176 12.07 -5.53 2.80
C ILE A 176 13.57 -5.31 2.93
N LYS A 177 14.34 -6.38 3.12
CA LYS A 177 15.80 -6.33 3.25
C LYS A 177 16.44 -5.57 2.08
N GLY A 178 17.27 -4.58 2.36
CA GLY A 178 17.91 -3.71 1.38
C GLY A 178 16.96 -2.69 0.73
N ARG A 179 15.76 -2.52 1.33
CA ARG A 179 14.72 -1.59 0.86
C ARG A 179 14.15 -0.76 2.00
N SER A 180 14.81 -0.74 3.15
CA SER A 180 14.40 0.17 4.22
C SER A 180 14.77 1.61 3.87
N PRO A 181 14.17 2.61 4.53
CA PRO A 181 14.55 4.01 4.33
C PRO A 181 16.02 4.31 4.72
N LYS A 182 16.66 3.43 5.49
CA LYS A 182 18.10 3.50 5.78
C LYS A 182 18.97 2.97 4.64
N ASP A 183 18.43 2.07 3.83
CA ASP A 183 19.17 1.41 2.75
C ASP A 183 19.06 2.17 1.42
N ILE A 184 17.90 2.80 1.17
CA ILE A 184 17.58 3.41 -0.13
C ILE A 184 16.60 4.57 0.04
N GLU A 185 16.67 5.57 -0.84
CA GLU A 185 15.72 6.67 -0.90
C GLU A 185 14.41 6.27 -1.60
N ILE A 186 13.35 7.05 -1.36
CA ILE A 186 12.10 6.93 -2.13
C ILE A 186 12.39 7.40 -3.55
N ALA A 187 12.34 6.48 -4.51
CA ALA A 187 12.59 6.77 -5.90
C ALA A 187 11.45 7.58 -6.54
N GLU A 188 11.77 8.35 -7.58
CA GLU A 188 10.76 8.99 -8.41
C GLU A 188 10.04 7.97 -9.28
N ALA A 189 8.73 8.11 -9.45
CA ALA A 189 7.93 7.30 -10.35
C ALA A 189 8.38 7.56 -11.80
N PRO A 190 8.71 6.51 -12.58
CA PRO A 190 9.27 6.72 -13.91
C PRO A 190 8.25 7.33 -14.87
N LEU A 191 8.71 8.17 -15.77
CA LEU A 191 7.87 8.93 -16.70
C LEU A 191 6.91 8.04 -17.51
N TRP A 192 7.35 6.85 -17.94
CA TRP A 192 6.49 5.92 -18.67
C TRP A 192 5.30 5.42 -17.85
N LEU A 193 5.48 5.25 -16.52
CA LEU A 193 4.41 4.87 -15.61
C LEU A 193 3.40 6.02 -15.50
N LEU A 194 3.88 7.24 -15.25
CA LEU A 194 3.04 8.44 -15.11
C LEU A 194 2.24 8.73 -16.38
N GLN A 195 2.87 8.61 -17.57
CA GLN A 195 2.20 8.80 -18.85
C GLN A 195 1.08 7.80 -19.12
N LYS A 196 1.25 6.56 -18.71
CA LYS A 196 0.22 5.52 -18.86
C LYS A 196 -0.86 5.67 -17.81
N TRP A 197 -0.48 5.94 -16.57
CA TRP A 197 -1.41 6.14 -15.46
C TRP A 197 -2.34 7.34 -15.70
N ALA A 198 -1.81 8.47 -16.17
CA ALA A 198 -2.60 9.67 -16.50
C ALA A 198 -3.62 9.47 -17.64
N LYS A 199 -3.50 8.40 -18.42
CA LYS A 199 -4.46 8.04 -19.47
C LYS A 199 -5.56 7.08 -19.00
N MET A 200 -5.47 6.57 -17.78
CA MET A 200 -6.50 5.73 -17.20
C MET A 200 -7.70 6.59 -16.81
N GLU A 201 -8.90 6.03 -16.94
CA GLU A 201 -10.11 6.72 -16.52
C GLU A 201 -10.05 6.99 -15.01
N LYS A 202 -10.35 8.22 -14.61
CA LYS A 202 -10.50 8.58 -13.20
C LYS A 202 -11.74 7.86 -12.67
N LYS A 203 -11.58 7.11 -11.58
CA LYS A 203 -12.75 6.58 -10.89
C LYS A 203 -13.56 7.73 -10.30
N PRO A 204 -14.91 7.72 -10.38
CA PRO A 204 -15.72 8.69 -9.66
C PRO A 204 -15.35 8.64 -8.18
N GLU A 205 -15.26 9.80 -7.53
CA GLU A 205 -15.08 9.89 -6.07
C GLU A 205 -16.32 9.25 -5.41
N ASP A 206 -16.28 7.93 -5.21
CA ASP A 206 -17.20 7.31 -4.28
C ASP A 206 -16.78 7.74 -2.88
N GLY A 207 -17.64 8.51 -2.23
CA GLY A 207 -17.47 8.97 -0.84
C GLY A 207 -17.53 7.82 0.18
N SER A 208 -17.30 6.59 -0.23
CA SER A 208 -17.20 5.43 0.63
C SER A 208 -15.74 5.23 1.04
N THR A 209 -15.38 5.84 2.15
CA THR A 209 -14.36 5.24 3.01
C THR A 209 -14.77 3.79 3.24
N ASP A 210 -13.98 2.83 2.79
CA ASP A 210 -14.10 1.44 3.20
C ASP A 210 -13.83 1.31 4.71
N GLY A 211 -14.74 1.88 5.47
CA GLY A 211 -14.98 1.58 6.86
C GLY A 211 -15.81 0.32 6.92
N ALA A 212 -15.19 -0.83 6.77
CA ALA A 212 -15.81 -2.07 7.18
C ALA A 212 -16.10 -1.96 8.69
N THR A 213 -17.32 -1.58 9.00
CA THR A 213 -17.91 -1.82 10.31
C THR A 213 -18.03 -3.32 10.48
N ASP A 214 -16.99 -3.95 11.02
CA ASP A 214 -17.09 -5.26 11.63
C ASP A 214 -17.59 -5.02 13.07
N GLU A 215 -18.90 -5.03 13.27
CA GLU A 215 -19.52 -5.24 14.57
C GLU A 215 -19.23 -6.67 15.06
N ALA A 216 -18.89 -6.71 16.38
CA ALA A 216 -18.81 -7.84 17.32
C ALA A 216 -17.79 -8.94 17.04
#